data_1bdd008200a15958abc955832e44b34c
#
_entry.id   1bdd008200a15958abc955832e44b34c
#
_cell.length_a   1.000
_cell.length_b   1.000
_cell.length_c   1.000
_cell.angle_alpha   90.00
_cell.angle_beta   90.00
_cell.angle_gamma   90.00
#
_symmetry.space_group_name_H-M   'P 1'
#
loop_
_entity.id
_entity.type
_entity.pdbx_description
1 polymer ?
#
loop_
_entity_poly.entity_id
_entity_poly.type
_entity_poly.pdbx_seq_one_letter_code
_entity_poly.pdbx_strand_id
1 'polypeptide(L)'
;MSKDSYTHKVLPGSPADALLFVFHGTGADETQLLSLGRDLAPQATIVSPRGDVSEHGAARFFRRTGEGVYDMGDLARATDKMVGFVKAHVEAAKPSSVVGLGYSNGANVLA
;
A
#
# COMPACT_ATOMS: atom_id res chain seq x y z
N MET A 1 12.31 -8.86 4.34
CA MET A 1 11.96 -7.62 3.68
C MET A 1 11.97 -6.48 4.67
N SER A 2 12.27 -5.28 4.23
CA SER A 2 12.41 -4.11 5.10
C SER A 2 11.25 -3.16 4.92
N LYS A 3 11.17 -2.15 5.81
CA LYS A 3 10.21 -1.06 5.70
C LYS A 3 10.39 -0.24 4.42
N ASP A 4 11.55 -0.34 3.78
CA ASP A 4 11.90 0.42 2.58
C ASP A 4 11.78 -0.40 1.30
N SER A 5 11.10 -1.57 1.32
CA SER A 5 10.88 -2.41 0.14
C SER A 5 10.12 -1.67 -0.96
N TYR A 6 9.28 -0.71 -0.60
CA TYR A 6 8.59 0.18 -1.51
C TYR A 6 8.97 1.63 -1.22
N THR A 7 9.05 2.46 -2.25
CA THR A 7 8.97 3.90 -2.08
C THR A 7 7.65 4.21 -1.42
N HIS A 8 7.64 4.98 -0.34
CA HIS A 8 6.42 5.22 0.43
C HIS A 8 6.46 6.55 1.17
N LYS A 9 5.27 6.98 1.62
CA LYS A 9 5.11 8.13 2.50
C LYS A 9 4.46 7.69 3.80
N VAL A 10 4.82 8.35 4.88
CA VAL A 10 4.25 8.13 6.21
C VAL A 10 3.69 9.44 6.73
N LEU A 11 2.42 9.43 7.11
CA LEU A 11 1.81 10.51 7.87
C LEU A 11 1.74 10.08 9.33
N PRO A 12 2.51 10.69 10.23
CA PRO A 12 2.51 10.30 11.63
C PRO A 12 1.15 10.50 12.29
N GLY A 13 0.80 9.58 13.17
CA GLY A 13 -0.38 9.68 14.04
C GLY A 13 0.02 9.52 15.50
N SER A 14 -0.94 9.24 16.36
CA SER A 14 -0.67 8.99 17.77
C SER A 14 0.06 7.67 17.95
N PRO A 15 1.17 7.62 18.70
CA PRO A 15 1.86 6.37 19.00
C PRO A 15 0.90 5.37 19.67
N ALA A 16 1.05 4.10 19.39
CA ALA A 16 0.21 3.01 19.90
C ALA A 16 -1.23 3.02 19.37
N ASP A 17 -1.58 3.95 18.49
CA ASP A 17 -2.88 3.96 17.82
C ASP A 17 -2.83 3.08 16.56
N ALA A 18 -3.90 3.08 15.76
CA ALA A 18 -3.99 2.25 14.57
C ALA A 18 -2.92 2.60 13.54
N LEU A 19 -2.49 1.59 12.80
CA LEU A 19 -1.65 1.73 11.62
C LEU A 19 -2.52 1.49 10.39
N LEU A 20 -2.63 2.50 9.52
CA LEU A 20 -3.44 2.43 8.31
C LEU A 20 -2.54 2.36 7.08
N PHE A 21 -2.67 1.27 6.32
CA PHE A 21 -2.00 1.14 5.02
C PHE A 21 -2.95 1.55 3.92
N VAL A 22 -2.50 2.42 3.01
CA VAL A 22 -3.31 2.86 1.87
C VAL A 22 -2.63 2.48 0.56
N PHE A 23 -3.39 1.89 -0.36
CA PHE A 23 -2.87 1.34 -1.61
C PHE A 23 -3.57 2.02 -2.79
N HIS A 24 -2.81 2.81 -3.56
CA HIS A 24 -3.35 3.60 -4.68
C HIS A 24 -3.76 2.73 -5.88
N GLY A 25 -4.53 3.31 -6.80
CA GLY A 25 -4.86 2.71 -8.08
C GLY A 25 -3.80 2.99 -9.15
N THR A 26 -3.95 2.34 -10.30
CA THR A 26 -3.06 2.54 -11.45
C THR A 26 -3.09 4.00 -11.90
N GLY A 27 -1.91 4.56 -12.15
CA GLY A 27 -1.77 5.93 -12.60
C GLY A 27 -1.73 6.96 -11.49
N ALA A 28 -2.01 6.55 -10.26
CA ALA A 28 -1.83 7.38 -9.07
C ALA A 28 -0.47 7.09 -8.44
N ASP A 29 -0.26 7.54 -7.23
CA ASP A 29 0.98 7.31 -6.49
C ASP A 29 0.72 7.27 -4.98
N GLU A 30 1.78 7.31 -4.20
CA GLU A 30 1.72 7.27 -2.74
C GLU A 30 0.99 8.46 -2.10
N THR A 31 0.58 9.45 -2.88
CA THR A 31 -0.16 10.62 -2.35
C THR A 31 -1.68 10.53 -2.53
N GLN A 32 -2.16 9.63 -3.40
CA GLN A 32 -3.57 9.59 -3.79
C GLN A 32 -4.54 9.48 -2.61
N LEU A 33 -4.26 8.57 -1.69
CA LEU A 33 -5.19 8.23 -0.61
C LEU A 33 -4.81 8.82 0.75
N LEU A 34 -3.75 9.63 0.82
CA LEU A 34 -3.30 10.18 2.10
C LEU A 34 -4.37 11.04 2.78
N SER A 35 -4.98 11.94 2.03
CA SER A 35 -6.02 12.84 2.54
C SER A 35 -7.23 12.06 3.00
N LEU A 36 -7.72 11.12 2.17
CA LEU A 36 -8.84 10.27 2.54
C LEU A 36 -8.54 9.43 3.78
N GLY A 37 -7.33 8.84 3.84
CA GLY A 37 -6.92 8.07 5.01
C GLY A 37 -6.92 8.89 6.29
N ARG A 38 -6.44 10.12 6.22
CA ARG A 38 -6.44 11.03 7.38
C ARG A 38 -7.85 11.41 7.80
N ASP A 39 -8.76 11.61 6.84
CA ASP A 39 -10.15 11.93 7.13
C ASP A 39 -10.87 10.74 7.79
N LEU A 40 -10.58 9.51 7.34
CA LEU A 40 -11.20 8.30 7.88
C LEU A 40 -10.60 7.87 9.22
N ALA A 41 -9.32 8.14 9.44
CA ALA A 41 -8.59 7.71 10.63
C ALA A 41 -7.69 8.84 11.13
N PRO A 42 -8.27 9.88 11.80
CA PRO A 42 -7.52 11.09 12.16
C PRO A 42 -6.33 10.85 13.10
N GLN A 43 -6.37 9.80 13.89
CA GLN A 43 -5.31 9.50 14.87
C GLN A 43 -4.32 8.43 14.38
N ALA A 44 -4.61 7.76 13.27
CA ALA A 44 -3.77 6.68 12.78
C ALA A 44 -2.48 7.19 12.15
N THR A 45 -1.42 6.42 12.27
CA THR A 45 -0.23 6.58 11.41
C THR A 45 -0.57 5.96 10.06
N ILE A 46 -0.40 6.73 9.00
CA ILE A 46 -0.74 6.30 7.64
C ILE A 46 0.54 5.96 6.90
N VAL A 47 0.59 4.76 6.34
CA VAL A 47 1.71 4.29 5.50
C VAL A 47 1.18 4.06 4.10
N SER A 48 1.75 4.76 3.13
CA SER A 48 1.31 4.73 1.73
C SER A 48 2.47 4.32 0.82
N PRO A 49 2.55 3.05 0.42
CA PRO A 49 3.56 2.62 -0.55
C PRO A 49 3.18 3.02 -1.96
N ARG A 50 4.21 3.21 -2.81
CA ARG A 50 4.03 3.43 -4.24
C ARG A 50 4.22 2.10 -4.98
N GLY A 51 3.32 1.79 -5.91
CA GLY A 51 3.45 0.62 -6.78
C GLY A 51 4.78 0.62 -7.53
N ASP A 52 5.44 -0.52 -7.61
CA ASP A 52 6.79 -0.65 -8.14
C ASP A 52 6.84 -1.12 -9.60
N VAL A 53 5.68 -1.29 -10.24
CA VAL A 53 5.58 -1.64 -11.65
C VAL A 53 5.16 -0.41 -12.44
N SER A 54 5.81 -0.16 -13.57
CA SER A 54 5.43 0.93 -14.48
C SER A 54 4.68 0.34 -15.68
N GLU A 55 3.45 0.80 -15.90
CA GLU A 55 2.66 0.49 -17.07
C GLU A 55 2.52 1.77 -17.89
N HIS A 56 3.30 1.87 -18.97
CA HIS A 56 3.33 3.08 -19.80
C HIS A 56 3.57 4.36 -18.99
N GLY A 57 4.43 4.27 -17.99
CA GLY A 57 4.74 5.38 -17.09
C GLY A 57 3.79 5.52 -15.89
N ALA A 58 2.71 4.74 -15.82
CA ALA A 58 1.78 4.75 -14.70
C ALA A 58 2.19 3.73 -13.63
N ALA A 59 2.24 4.15 -12.37
CA ALA A 59 2.59 3.26 -11.27
C ALA A 59 1.49 2.25 -10.98
N ARG A 60 1.88 1.02 -10.74
CA ARG A 60 1.00 -0.12 -10.44
C ARG A 60 1.69 -1.05 -9.45
N PHE A 61 0.91 -1.80 -8.68
CA PHE A 61 1.47 -2.78 -7.74
C PHE A 61 1.83 -4.10 -8.41
N PHE A 62 1.12 -4.49 -9.46
CA PHE A 62 1.44 -5.69 -10.24
C PHE A 62 1.03 -5.51 -11.69
N ARG A 63 1.62 -6.35 -12.57
CA ARG A 63 1.38 -6.29 -14.00
C ARG A 63 0.03 -6.89 -14.39
N ARG A 64 -0.47 -6.45 -15.54
CA ARG A 64 -1.60 -7.09 -16.20
C ARG A 64 -1.21 -7.37 -17.66
N THR A 65 -1.80 -8.42 -18.24
CA THR A 65 -1.54 -8.79 -19.65
C THR A 65 -2.52 -8.11 -20.59
N GLY A 66 -3.59 -7.51 -20.05
CA GLY A 66 -4.58 -6.76 -20.79
C GLY A 66 -5.54 -6.14 -19.80
N GLU A 67 -6.47 -5.30 -20.27
CA GLU A 67 -7.45 -4.69 -19.38
C GLU A 67 -8.32 -5.78 -18.75
N GLY A 68 -8.37 -5.80 -17.42
CA GLY A 68 -9.09 -6.80 -16.65
C GLY A 68 -8.44 -8.18 -16.61
N VAL A 69 -7.26 -8.35 -17.23
CA VAL A 69 -6.54 -9.63 -17.24
C VAL A 69 -5.21 -9.47 -16.50
N TYR A 70 -5.09 -10.12 -15.36
CA TYR A 70 -3.94 -9.96 -14.48
C TYR A 70 -2.84 -10.97 -14.79
N ASP A 71 -1.59 -10.52 -14.65
CA ASP A 71 -0.43 -11.41 -14.62
C ASP A 71 -0.37 -12.05 -13.23
N MET A 72 -0.81 -13.29 -13.14
CA MET A 72 -0.93 -13.98 -11.85
C MET A 72 0.42 -14.25 -11.19
N GLY A 73 1.47 -14.46 -11.98
CA GLY A 73 2.82 -14.60 -11.44
C GLY A 73 3.31 -13.29 -10.81
N ASP A 74 3.06 -12.17 -11.48
CA ASP A 74 3.44 -10.86 -10.94
C ASP A 74 2.58 -10.46 -9.74
N LEU A 75 1.30 -10.85 -9.72
CA LEU A 75 0.44 -10.64 -8.56
C LEU A 75 0.98 -11.40 -7.34
N ALA A 76 1.43 -12.65 -7.52
CA ALA A 76 2.03 -13.42 -6.44
C ALA A 76 3.30 -12.74 -5.91
N ARG A 77 4.17 -12.27 -6.80
CA ARG A 77 5.37 -11.52 -6.43
C ARG A 77 5.00 -10.27 -5.61
N ALA A 78 4.04 -9.49 -6.09
CA ALA A 78 3.61 -8.26 -5.42
C ALA A 78 3.00 -8.56 -4.05
N THR A 79 2.23 -9.64 -3.94
CA THR A 79 1.64 -10.07 -2.66
C THR A 79 2.73 -10.41 -1.65
N ASP A 80 3.73 -11.19 -2.04
CA ASP A 80 4.84 -11.56 -1.15
C ASP A 80 5.63 -10.34 -0.70
N LYS A 81 5.93 -9.43 -1.62
CA LYS A 81 6.64 -8.19 -1.31
C LYS A 81 5.83 -7.32 -0.35
N MET A 82 4.53 -7.19 -0.60
CA MET A 82 3.65 -6.39 0.25
C MET A 82 3.52 -6.98 1.65
N VAL A 83 3.41 -8.30 1.78
CA VAL A 83 3.38 -8.96 3.09
C VAL A 83 4.63 -8.63 3.89
N GLY A 84 5.81 -8.70 3.26
CA GLY A 84 7.06 -8.34 3.92
C GLY A 84 7.11 -6.87 4.34
N PHE A 85 6.68 -5.97 3.47
CA PHE A 85 6.61 -4.53 3.76
C PHE A 85 5.69 -4.23 4.93
N VAL A 86 4.47 -4.78 4.91
CA VAL A 86 3.48 -4.58 5.98
C VAL A 86 3.99 -5.14 7.30
N LYS A 87 4.53 -6.35 7.30
CA LYS A 87 5.09 -6.97 8.51
C LYS A 87 6.19 -6.14 9.11
N ALA A 88 7.11 -5.60 8.30
CA ALA A 88 8.20 -4.78 8.78
C ALA A 88 7.70 -3.51 9.48
N HIS A 89 6.67 -2.85 8.93
CA HIS A 89 6.07 -1.68 9.56
C HIS A 89 5.32 -2.03 10.84
N VAL A 90 4.57 -3.13 10.86
CA VAL A 90 3.83 -3.58 12.04
C VAL A 90 4.80 -3.91 13.18
N GLU A 91 5.88 -4.62 12.90
CA GLU A 91 6.87 -4.97 13.91
C GLU A 91 7.57 -3.73 14.47
N ALA A 92 7.85 -2.74 13.65
CA ALA A 92 8.51 -1.51 14.08
C ALA A 92 7.58 -0.62 14.93
N ALA A 93 6.31 -0.51 14.55
CA ALA A 93 5.36 0.40 15.19
C ALA A 93 4.59 -0.23 16.36
N LYS A 94 4.38 -1.53 16.35
CA LYS A 94 3.58 -2.28 17.35
C LYS A 94 2.23 -1.61 17.62
N PRO A 95 1.41 -1.39 16.57
CA PRO A 95 0.16 -0.65 16.71
C PRO A 95 -0.91 -1.47 17.46
N SER A 96 -1.92 -0.77 18.00
CA SER A 96 -3.06 -1.41 18.63
C SER A 96 -3.97 -2.11 17.61
N SER A 97 -4.01 -1.63 16.37
CA SER A 97 -4.74 -2.24 15.27
C SER A 97 -4.11 -1.92 13.93
N VAL A 98 -4.39 -2.75 12.93
CA VAL A 98 -3.89 -2.58 11.55
C VAL A 98 -5.09 -2.60 10.61
N VAL A 99 -5.18 -1.59 9.74
CA VAL A 99 -6.28 -1.46 8.77
C VAL A 99 -5.69 -1.19 7.39
N GLY A 100 -6.33 -1.72 6.36
CA GLY A 100 -5.95 -1.46 4.98
C GLY A 100 -7.06 -0.74 4.21
N LEU A 101 -6.67 0.15 3.32
CA LEU A 101 -7.56 0.86 2.39
C LEU A 101 -6.95 0.79 1.01
N GLY A 102 -7.68 0.24 0.05
CA GLY A 102 -7.20 0.11 -1.32
C GLY A 102 -8.19 0.64 -2.33
N TYR A 103 -7.68 1.08 -3.48
CA TYR A 103 -8.48 1.55 -4.60
C TYR A 103 -8.02 0.84 -5.88
N SER A 104 -8.95 0.20 -6.60
CA SER A 104 -8.67 -0.45 -7.89
C SER A 104 -7.50 -1.46 -7.78
N ASN A 105 -6.37 -1.20 -8.47
CA ASN A 105 -5.21 -2.09 -8.41
C ASN A 105 -4.69 -2.28 -6.98
N GLY A 106 -4.70 -1.22 -6.16
CA GLY A 106 -4.33 -1.30 -4.76
C GLY A 106 -5.27 -2.20 -3.96
N ALA A 107 -6.58 -2.15 -4.22
CA ALA A 107 -7.55 -3.02 -3.57
C ALA A 107 -7.30 -4.50 -3.91
N ASN A 108 -6.89 -4.80 -5.14
CA ASN A 108 -6.58 -6.17 -5.57
C ASN A 108 -5.37 -6.73 -4.82
N VAL A 109 -4.35 -5.92 -4.59
CA VAL A 109 -3.18 -6.33 -3.81
C VAL A 109 -3.54 -6.52 -2.33
N LEU A 110 -4.39 -5.64 -1.80
CA LEU A 110 -4.84 -5.72 -0.41
C LEU A 110 -5.63 -7.01 -0.14
N ALA A 111 -6.43 -7.40 -1.11
CA ALA A 111 -7.17 -8.65 -1.00
C ALA A 111 -6.24 -9.85 -1.05
#